data_95e5e1e91950a92a4ddb08ce48b137ee
#
_entry.id   95e5e1e91950a92a4ddb08ce48b137ee
#
_cell.length_a   1.000
_cell.length_b   1.000
_cell.length_c   1.000
_cell.angle_alpha   90.00
_cell.angle_beta   90.00
_cell.angle_gamma   90.00
#
_symmetry.space_group_name_H-M   'P 1'
#
loop_
_entity.id
_entity.type
_entity.pdbx_description
1 polymer ?
#
loop_
_entity_poly.entity_id
_entity_poly.type
_entity_poly.pdbx_seq_one_letter_code
_entity_poly.pdbx_strand_id
1 'polypeptide(L)'
;RGLGDVYKRQVQMLSVFIDTLLLCTATAMMCLVSGVTPAKELQGAPWVQAALHKTLGSFGPYFIMIAMVLFAFTTLLGNCFYCDNLLTYILKKQPGKKFMTGFRLVSALVVFLGAGMEMTLLWHISDVLMGVMALINIPVILLLSNTVLKALKDYEGQIRQKKNPVFFSKNIDLKQKTDYWN
;
A
#
# COMPACT_ATOMS: atom_id res chain seq x y z
N ARG A 1 12.67 19.12 8.37
CA ARG A 1 11.77 17.93 8.27
C ARG A 1 10.58 18.11 7.31
N GLY A 2 10.09 19.33 7.02
CA GLY A 2 8.86 19.56 6.27
C GLY A 2 8.91 19.24 4.76
N LEU A 3 9.94 19.64 4.03
CA LEU A 3 9.99 19.50 2.57
C LEU A 3 10.16 18.04 2.11
N GLY A 4 10.94 17.24 2.81
CA GLY A 4 11.17 15.84 2.47
C GLY A 4 9.94 14.96 2.62
N ASP A 5 9.09 15.21 3.61
CA ASP A 5 7.89 14.42 3.86
C ASP A 5 6.75 14.76 2.89
N VAL A 6 6.63 16.03 2.48
CA VAL A 6 5.68 16.45 1.44
C VAL A 6 6.04 15.85 0.09
N TYR A 7 7.31 15.92 -0.30
CA TYR A 7 7.79 15.33 -1.54
C TYR A 7 7.58 13.82 -1.59
N LYS A 8 7.87 13.10 -0.51
CA LYS A 8 7.61 11.66 -0.40
C LYS A 8 6.14 11.31 -0.61
N ARG A 9 5.22 12.08 -0.01
CA ARG A 9 3.77 11.85 -0.16
C ARG A 9 3.31 12.09 -1.59
N GLN A 10 3.80 13.13 -2.25
CA GLN A 10 3.48 13.40 -3.65
C GLN A 10 3.98 12.29 -4.57
N VAL A 11 5.21 11.81 -4.36
CA VAL A 11 5.76 10.67 -5.10
C VAL A 11 4.95 9.40 -4.87
N GLN A 12 4.52 9.14 -3.64
CA GLN A 12 3.66 8.00 -3.33
C GLN A 12 2.31 8.07 -4.05
N MET A 13 1.66 9.24 -4.08
CA MET A 13 0.40 9.41 -4.81
C MET A 13 0.58 9.13 -6.31
N LEU A 14 1.63 9.69 -6.92
CA LEU A 14 1.96 9.44 -8.32
C LEU A 14 2.28 7.97 -8.57
N SER A 15 3.02 7.34 -7.67
CA SER A 15 3.39 5.92 -7.75
C SER A 15 2.17 5.02 -7.75
N VAL A 16 1.19 5.25 -6.87
CA VAL A 16 -0.06 4.48 -6.83
C VAL A 16 -0.85 4.64 -8.13
N PHE A 17 -0.90 5.86 -8.68
CA PHE A 17 -1.56 6.11 -9.96
C PHE A 17 -0.90 5.34 -11.11
N ILE A 18 0.42 5.38 -11.21
CA ILE A 18 1.20 4.64 -12.22
C ILE A 18 1.01 3.14 -12.04
N ASP A 19 1.11 2.63 -10.82
CA ASP A 19 0.97 1.20 -10.52
C ASP A 19 -0.42 0.70 -10.91
N THR A 20 -1.47 1.38 -10.45
CA THR A 20 -2.85 0.93 -10.67
C THR A 20 -3.30 1.09 -12.12
N LEU A 21 -3.03 2.23 -12.76
CA LEU A 21 -3.53 2.48 -14.12
C LEU A 21 -2.60 1.94 -15.21
N LEU A 22 -1.29 2.09 -15.07
CA LEU A 22 -0.38 1.65 -16.11
C LEU A 22 0.01 0.18 -15.95
N LEU A 23 0.53 -0.23 -14.78
CA LEU A 23 1.04 -1.58 -14.62
C LEU A 23 -0.07 -2.62 -14.55
N CYS A 24 -1.15 -2.39 -13.80
CA CYS A 24 -2.27 -3.33 -13.72
C CYS A 24 -2.98 -3.44 -15.08
N THR A 25 -3.19 -2.33 -15.79
CA THR A 25 -3.81 -2.35 -17.12
C THR A 25 -2.91 -3.05 -18.13
N ALA A 26 -1.60 -2.78 -18.13
CA ALA A 26 -0.65 -3.46 -19.01
C ALA A 26 -0.64 -4.98 -18.79
N THR A 27 -0.63 -5.41 -17.52
CA THR A 27 -0.70 -6.82 -17.15
C THR A 27 -2.00 -7.48 -17.61
N ALA A 28 -3.14 -6.81 -17.40
CA ALA A 28 -4.44 -7.30 -17.84
C ALA A 28 -4.51 -7.41 -19.36
N MET A 29 -4.08 -6.39 -20.10
CA MET A 29 -4.05 -6.39 -21.56
C MET A 29 -3.13 -7.47 -22.11
N MET A 30 -1.96 -7.65 -21.51
CA MET A 30 -1.03 -8.72 -21.89
C MET A 30 -1.67 -10.11 -21.73
N CYS A 31 -2.35 -10.36 -20.61
CA CYS A 31 -3.06 -11.62 -20.39
C CYS A 31 -4.19 -11.83 -21.42
N LEU A 32 -4.97 -10.80 -21.73
CA LEU A 32 -6.06 -10.88 -22.70
C LEU A 32 -5.55 -11.12 -24.12
N VAL A 33 -4.53 -10.38 -24.54
CA VAL A 33 -3.96 -10.49 -25.91
C VAL A 33 -3.23 -11.82 -26.11
N SER A 34 -2.67 -12.42 -25.06
CA SER A 34 -1.99 -13.72 -25.14
C SER A 34 -2.92 -14.84 -25.61
N GLY A 35 -4.24 -14.70 -25.46
CA GLY A 35 -5.22 -15.73 -25.80
C GLY A 35 -5.10 -16.99 -24.93
N VAL A 36 -4.50 -16.89 -23.75
CA VAL A 36 -4.48 -17.95 -22.73
C VAL A 36 -5.74 -17.83 -21.91
N THR A 37 -6.64 -18.82 -22.01
CA THR A 37 -7.88 -18.83 -21.21
C THR A 37 -7.57 -19.17 -19.76
N PRO A 38 -8.15 -18.42 -18.79
CA PRO A 38 -8.00 -18.76 -17.39
C PRO A 38 -8.71 -20.10 -17.10
N ALA A 39 -8.00 -20.99 -16.43
CA ALA A 39 -8.53 -22.27 -15.93
C ALA A 39 -8.43 -22.27 -14.40
N LYS A 40 -9.15 -23.18 -13.74
CA LYS A 40 -9.11 -23.29 -12.26
C LYS A 40 -7.71 -23.47 -11.70
N GLU A 41 -6.82 -24.12 -12.45
CA GLU A 41 -5.42 -24.36 -12.09
C GLU A 41 -4.47 -23.23 -12.55
N LEU A 42 -4.94 -22.33 -13.42
CA LEU A 42 -4.19 -21.23 -14.02
C LEU A 42 -4.77 -19.88 -13.57
N GLN A 43 -4.80 -19.65 -12.24
CA GLN A 43 -5.26 -18.39 -11.70
C GLN A 43 -4.09 -17.58 -11.09
N GLY A 44 -4.15 -16.25 -11.19
CA GLY A 44 -3.13 -15.35 -10.64
C GLY A 44 -1.78 -15.44 -11.37
N ALA A 45 -0.69 -15.60 -10.63
CA ALA A 45 0.66 -15.61 -11.16
C ALA A 45 0.93 -16.70 -12.20
N PRO A 46 0.44 -17.95 -12.07
CA PRO A 46 0.56 -18.97 -13.11
C PRO A 46 -0.06 -18.58 -14.46
N TRP A 47 -1.18 -17.87 -14.45
CA TRP A 47 -1.79 -17.37 -15.69
C TRP A 47 -0.93 -16.31 -16.38
N VAL A 48 -0.41 -15.34 -15.61
CA VAL A 48 0.52 -14.32 -16.13
C VAL A 48 1.78 -14.98 -16.69
N GLN A 49 2.30 -16.00 -16.01
CA GLN A 49 3.46 -16.76 -16.46
C GLN A 49 3.21 -17.50 -17.78
N ALA A 50 2.05 -18.14 -17.92
CA ALA A 50 1.65 -18.81 -19.16
C ALA A 50 1.45 -17.81 -20.31
N ALA A 51 0.84 -16.65 -20.03
CA ALA A 51 0.67 -15.58 -21.01
C ALA A 51 2.02 -15.06 -21.53
N LEU A 52 2.97 -14.80 -20.62
CA LEU A 52 4.32 -14.38 -21.00
C LEU A 52 5.11 -15.46 -21.72
N HIS A 53 4.97 -16.72 -21.31
CA HIS A 53 5.61 -17.82 -22.02
C HIS A 53 5.13 -17.89 -23.48
N LYS A 54 3.84 -17.68 -23.72
CA LYS A 54 3.26 -17.70 -25.07
C LYS A 54 3.73 -16.51 -25.93
N THR A 55 3.97 -15.34 -25.34
CA THR A 55 4.34 -14.12 -26.06
C THR A 55 5.86 -13.94 -26.18
N LEU A 56 6.62 -14.24 -25.14
CA LEU A 56 8.07 -14.01 -25.04
C LEU A 56 8.90 -15.32 -25.06
N GLY A 57 8.24 -16.46 -25.22
CA GLY A 57 8.91 -17.77 -25.20
C GLY A 57 9.50 -18.07 -23.80
N SER A 58 10.62 -18.80 -23.77
CA SER A 58 11.25 -19.26 -22.54
C SER A 58 11.74 -18.14 -21.61
N PHE A 59 11.93 -16.93 -22.12
CA PHE A 59 12.34 -15.77 -21.31
C PHE A 59 11.24 -15.32 -20.33
N GLY A 60 9.96 -15.42 -20.75
CA GLY A 60 8.82 -14.95 -19.97
C GLY A 60 8.74 -15.52 -18.55
N PRO A 61 8.77 -16.85 -18.35
CA PRO A 61 8.75 -17.47 -17.04
C PRO A 61 9.89 -17.05 -16.11
N TYR A 62 11.12 -16.93 -16.64
CA TYR A 62 12.27 -16.47 -15.84
C TYR A 62 12.11 -15.01 -15.40
N PHE A 63 11.62 -14.16 -16.30
CA PHE A 63 11.34 -12.75 -15.97
C PHE A 63 10.32 -12.63 -14.82
N ILE A 64 9.20 -13.36 -14.91
CA ILE A 64 8.18 -13.35 -13.87
C ILE A 64 8.72 -13.91 -12.55
N MET A 65 9.49 -14.98 -12.58
CA MET A 65 10.09 -15.55 -11.38
C MET A 65 10.96 -14.52 -10.64
N ILE A 66 11.84 -13.83 -11.34
CA ILE A 66 12.69 -12.79 -10.76
C ILE A 66 11.85 -11.63 -10.23
N ALA A 67 10.88 -11.15 -11.02
CA ALA A 67 9.99 -10.08 -10.61
C ALA A 67 9.20 -10.44 -9.34
N MET A 68 8.65 -11.66 -9.26
CA MET A 68 7.91 -12.15 -8.08
C MET A 68 8.79 -12.20 -6.82
N VAL A 69 10.03 -12.67 -6.94
CA VAL A 69 10.98 -12.67 -5.81
C VAL A 69 11.25 -11.24 -5.31
N LEU A 70 11.50 -10.31 -6.23
CA LEU A 70 11.74 -8.91 -5.88
C LEU A 70 10.51 -8.26 -5.24
N PHE A 71 9.31 -8.47 -5.81
CA PHE A 71 8.06 -7.95 -5.27
C PHE A 71 7.74 -8.54 -3.89
N ALA A 72 7.90 -9.85 -3.71
CA ALA A 72 7.67 -10.49 -2.41
C ALA A 72 8.62 -9.92 -1.35
N PHE A 73 9.90 -9.76 -1.68
CA PHE A 73 10.90 -9.22 -0.77
C PHE A 73 10.58 -7.77 -0.38
N THR A 74 10.30 -6.89 -1.35
CA THR A 74 9.97 -5.49 -1.07
C THR A 74 8.67 -5.34 -0.29
N THR A 75 7.67 -6.18 -0.57
CA THR A 75 6.40 -6.19 0.15
C THR A 75 6.58 -6.64 1.61
N LEU A 76 7.37 -7.68 1.86
CA LEU A 76 7.69 -8.11 3.23
C LEU A 76 8.42 -7.01 4.02
N LEU A 77 9.39 -6.35 3.41
CA LEU A 77 10.10 -5.22 4.05
C LEU A 77 9.14 -4.07 4.37
N GLY A 78 8.27 -3.71 3.43
CA GLY A 78 7.26 -2.67 3.62
C GLY A 78 6.31 -3.00 4.76
N ASN A 79 5.78 -4.22 4.80
CA ASN A 79 4.87 -4.67 5.86
C ASN A 79 5.55 -4.70 7.22
N CYS A 80 6.80 -5.17 7.32
CA CYS A 80 7.57 -5.09 8.56
C CYS A 80 7.74 -3.65 9.04
N PHE A 81 8.01 -2.72 8.13
CA PHE A 81 8.13 -1.30 8.46
C PHE A 81 6.81 -0.70 8.96
N TYR A 82 5.67 -1.05 8.36
CA TYR A 82 4.35 -0.63 8.85
C TYR A 82 4.06 -1.18 10.24
N CYS A 83 4.38 -2.44 10.49
CA CYS A 83 4.22 -3.05 11.82
C CYS A 83 5.11 -2.39 12.87
N ASP A 84 6.37 -2.08 12.54
CA ASP A 84 7.30 -1.38 13.42
C ASP A 84 6.76 0.01 13.82
N ASN A 85 6.21 0.76 12.86
CA ASN A 85 5.59 2.05 13.10
C ASN A 85 4.33 1.95 13.95
N LEU A 86 3.47 0.96 13.68
CA LEU A 86 2.25 0.71 14.45
C LEU A 86 2.57 0.39 15.92
N LEU A 87 3.55 -0.48 16.16
CA LEU A 87 4.00 -0.82 17.51
C LEU A 87 4.54 0.41 18.25
N THR A 88 5.32 1.25 17.57
CA THR A 88 5.83 2.49 18.14
C THR A 88 4.68 3.45 18.52
N TYR A 89 3.65 3.53 17.69
CA TYR A 89 2.46 4.35 17.93
C TYR A 89 1.65 3.85 19.13
N ILE A 90 1.38 2.54 19.21
CA ILE A 90 0.60 1.92 20.29
C ILE A 90 1.33 2.04 21.64
N LEU A 91 2.63 1.74 21.66
CA LEU A 91 3.43 1.77 22.88
C LEU A 91 3.84 3.17 23.32
N LYS A 92 3.62 4.19 22.47
CA LYS A 92 4.06 5.60 22.68
C LYS A 92 5.54 5.74 23.02
N LYS A 93 6.32 4.69 22.82
CA LYS A 93 7.78 4.62 23.02
C LYS A 93 8.39 3.74 21.94
N GLN A 94 9.65 4.01 21.61
CA GLN A 94 10.38 3.07 20.77
C GLN A 94 10.55 1.73 21.50
N PRO A 95 10.04 0.62 20.95
CA PRO A 95 10.15 -0.69 21.57
C PRO A 95 11.62 -1.08 21.75
N GLY A 96 11.93 -1.75 22.86
CA GLY A 96 13.29 -2.21 23.10
C GLY A 96 13.78 -3.19 22.01
N LYS A 97 15.09 -3.19 21.73
CA LYS A 97 15.71 -4.04 20.70
C LYS A 97 15.32 -5.52 20.83
N LYS A 98 15.24 -6.05 22.05
CA LYS A 98 14.87 -7.45 22.32
C LYS A 98 13.42 -7.74 21.89
N PHE A 99 12.49 -6.83 22.19
CA PHE A 99 11.08 -6.96 21.80
C PHE A 99 10.92 -6.92 20.28
N MET A 100 11.60 -5.99 19.61
CA MET A 100 11.57 -5.89 18.13
C MET A 100 12.16 -7.13 17.46
N THR A 101 13.25 -7.68 18.00
CA THR A 101 13.83 -8.93 17.49
C THR A 101 12.86 -10.10 17.65
N GLY A 102 12.23 -10.22 18.82
CA GLY A 102 11.21 -11.26 19.07
C GLY A 102 10.01 -11.12 18.11
N PHE A 103 9.49 -9.91 17.92
CA PHE A 103 8.42 -9.64 16.98
C PHE A 103 8.78 -10.02 15.53
N ARG A 104 9.98 -9.67 15.07
CA ARG A 104 10.46 -10.03 13.73
C ARG A 104 10.63 -11.53 13.55
N LEU A 105 11.10 -12.24 14.58
CA LEU A 105 11.17 -13.70 14.57
C LEU A 105 9.80 -14.35 14.45
N VAL A 106 8.83 -13.87 15.23
CA VAL A 106 7.44 -14.35 15.13
C VAL A 106 6.86 -14.06 13.74
N SER A 107 7.10 -12.87 13.19
CA SER A 107 6.65 -12.52 11.83
C SER A 107 7.28 -13.42 10.78
N ALA A 108 8.57 -13.70 10.88
CA ALA A 108 9.27 -14.62 9.97
C ALA A 108 8.70 -16.05 10.06
N LEU A 109 8.39 -16.52 11.27
CA LEU A 109 7.77 -17.83 11.50
C LEU A 109 6.37 -17.89 10.89
N VAL A 110 5.56 -16.85 11.04
CA VAL A 110 4.22 -16.77 10.43
C VAL A 110 4.32 -16.80 8.90
N VAL A 111 5.26 -16.07 8.30
CA VAL A 111 5.49 -16.09 6.84
C VAL A 111 5.93 -17.49 6.39
N PHE A 112 6.82 -18.14 7.15
CA PHE A 112 7.28 -19.50 6.84
C PHE A 112 6.15 -20.52 6.90
N LEU A 113 5.31 -20.46 7.93
CA LEU A 113 4.13 -21.33 8.05
C LEU A 113 3.11 -21.05 6.93
N GLY A 114 2.88 -19.78 6.61
CA GLY A 114 2.01 -19.35 5.52
C GLY A 114 2.46 -19.87 4.15
N ALA A 115 3.76 -19.97 3.92
CA ALA A 115 4.29 -20.50 2.66
C ALA A 115 3.92 -21.98 2.41
N GLY A 116 3.61 -22.75 3.46
CA GLY A 116 3.14 -24.12 3.37
C GLY A 116 1.62 -24.28 3.28
N MET A 117 0.86 -23.19 3.37
CA MET A 117 -0.62 -23.22 3.34
C MET A 117 -1.15 -23.18 1.91
N GLU A 118 -2.38 -23.70 1.74
CA GLU A 118 -3.07 -23.63 0.45
C GLU A 118 -3.37 -22.17 0.07
N MET A 119 -3.09 -21.82 -1.18
CA MET A 119 -3.24 -20.47 -1.71
C MET A 119 -4.67 -19.94 -1.56
N THR A 120 -5.67 -20.78 -1.81
CA THR A 120 -7.08 -20.42 -1.72
C THR A 120 -7.47 -19.99 -0.29
N LEU A 121 -6.98 -20.72 0.71
CA LEU A 121 -7.22 -20.39 2.13
C LEU A 121 -6.57 -19.05 2.50
N LEU A 122 -5.34 -18.80 2.05
CA LEU A 122 -4.64 -17.52 2.29
C LEU A 122 -5.40 -16.34 1.66
N TRP A 123 -5.93 -16.51 0.44
CA TRP A 123 -6.76 -15.49 -0.20
C TRP A 123 -8.03 -15.20 0.59
N HIS A 124 -8.76 -16.20 1.03
CA HIS A 124 -9.98 -16.01 1.84
C HIS A 124 -9.68 -15.29 3.16
N ILE A 125 -8.59 -15.66 3.86
CA ILE A 125 -8.18 -14.97 5.08
C ILE A 125 -7.85 -13.50 4.79
N SER A 126 -7.10 -13.25 3.73
CA SER A 126 -6.73 -11.90 3.31
C SER A 126 -7.96 -11.05 2.98
N ASP A 127 -8.92 -11.59 2.23
CA ASP A 127 -10.14 -10.90 1.84
C ASP A 127 -10.99 -10.51 3.06
N VAL A 128 -11.14 -11.43 4.02
CA VAL A 128 -11.86 -11.14 5.28
C VAL A 128 -11.17 -10.03 6.06
N LEU A 129 -9.83 -10.09 6.22
CA LEU A 129 -9.08 -9.07 6.94
C LEU A 129 -9.14 -7.71 6.25
N MET A 130 -9.03 -7.68 4.92
CA MET A 130 -9.20 -6.45 4.13
C MET A 130 -10.62 -5.89 4.24
N GLY A 131 -11.63 -6.77 4.25
CA GLY A 131 -13.04 -6.36 4.45
C GLY A 131 -13.24 -5.69 5.81
N VAL A 132 -12.71 -6.27 6.88
CA VAL A 132 -12.77 -5.68 8.23
C VAL A 132 -12.04 -4.33 8.28
N MET A 133 -10.86 -4.26 7.67
CA MET A 133 -10.10 -3.00 7.59
C MET A 133 -10.88 -1.92 6.81
N ALA A 134 -11.52 -2.28 5.71
CA ALA A 134 -12.34 -1.34 4.92
C ALA A 134 -13.56 -0.85 5.71
N LEU A 135 -14.26 -1.73 6.45
CA LEU A 135 -15.39 -1.37 7.30
C LEU A 135 -15.02 -0.36 8.39
N ILE A 136 -13.80 -0.39 8.91
CA ILE A 136 -13.31 0.58 9.87
C ILE A 136 -12.85 1.86 9.18
N ASN A 137 -12.14 1.74 8.06
CA ASN A 137 -11.53 2.88 7.37
C ASN A 137 -12.54 3.81 6.70
N ILE A 138 -13.57 3.26 6.05
CA ILE A 138 -14.57 4.06 5.32
C ILE A 138 -15.28 5.06 6.23
N PRO A 139 -15.84 4.67 7.40
CA PRO A 139 -16.45 5.63 8.32
C PRO A 139 -15.46 6.71 8.81
N VAL A 140 -14.22 6.34 9.11
CA VAL A 140 -13.18 7.29 9.52
C VAL A 140 -12.88 8.30 8.43
N ILE A 141 -12.73 7.86 7.18
CA ILE A 141 -12.52 8.75 6.03
C ILE A 141 -13.70 9.70 5.85
N LEU A 142 -14.94 9.20 5.96
CA LEU A 142 -16.15 10.02 5.85
C LEU A 142 -16.21 11.08 6.96
N LEU A 143 -15.88 10.73 8.19
CA LEU A 143 -15.84 11.68 9.30
C LEU A 143 -14.75 12.76 9.13
N LEU A 144 -13.60 12.37 8.59
CA LEU A 144 -12.49 13.30 8.34
C LEU A 144 -12.62 14.11 7.05
N SER A 145 -13.50 13.70 6.13
CA SER A 145 -13.67 14.35 4.82
C SER A 145 -13.98 15.84 4.94
N ASN A 146 -14.84 16.23 5.89
CA ASN A 146 -15.17 17.62 6.11
C ASN A 146 -13.96 18.47 6.52
N THR A 147 -13.07 17.92 7.32
CA THR A 147 -11.81 18.59 7.72
C THR A 147 -10.88 18.78 6.52
N VAL A 148 -10.77 17.75 5.67
CA VAL A 148 -9.97 17.81 4.44
C VAL A 148 -10.54 18.84 3.47
N LEU A 149 -11.87 18.88 3.28
CA LEU A 149 -12.51 19.85 2.41
C LEU A 149 -12.34 21.30 2.90
N LYS A 150 -12.39 21.53 4.22
CA LYS A 150 -12.09 22.85 4.80
C LYS A 150 -10.63 23.26 4.52
N ALA A 151 -9.68 22.35 4.72
CA ALA A 151 -8.28 22.62 4.43
C ALA A 151 -8.04 22.90 2.95
N LEU A 152 -8.72 22.17 2.05
CA LEU A 152 -8.63 22.41 0.60
C LEU A 152 -9.18 23.79 0.24
N LYS A 153 -10.32 24.19 0.77
CA LYS A 153 -10.90 25.52 0.53
C LYS A 153 -10.00 26.66 1.02
N ASP A 154 -9.38 26.50 2.20
CA ASP A 154 -8.39 27.47 2.71
C ASP A 154 -7.19 27.58 1.76
N TYR A 155 -6.66 26.45 1.32
CA TYR A 155 -5.56 26.39 0.36
C TYR A 155 -5.90 27.06 -0.97
N GLU A 156 -7.03 26.74 -1.58
CA GLU A 156 -7.50 27.35 -2.82
C GLU A 156 -7.74 28.87 -2.67
N GLY A 157 -8.29 29.29 -1.54
CA GLY A 157 -8.50 30.70 -1.23
C GLY A 157 -7.18 31.49 -1.19
N GLN A 158 -6.12 30.91 -0.59
CA GLN A 158 -4.79 31.54 -0.54
C GLN A 158 -4.12 31.59 -1.92
N ILE A 159 -4.25 30.55 -2.75
CA ILE A 159 -3.73 30.53 -4.12
C ILE A 159 -4.43 31.60 -4.98
N ARG A 160 -5.76 31.72 -4.90
CA ARG A 160 -6.51 32.76 -5.65
C ARG A 160 -6.04 34.18 -5.31
N GLN A 161 -5.60 34.38 -4.06
CA GLN A 161 -5.01 35.66 -3.60
C GLN A 161 -3.53 35.82 -4.01
N LYS A 162 -2.95 34.91 -4.79
CA LYS A 162 -1.53 34.87 -5.17
C LYS A 162 -0.57 34.88 -3.97
N LYS A 163 -1.02 34.41 -2.82
CA LYS A 163 -0.19 34.25 -1.62
C LYS A 163 0.49 32.88 -1.64
N ASN A 164 1.66 32.79 -1.02
CA ASN A 164 2.28 31.49 -0.78
C ASN A 164 1.46 30.77 0.31
N PRO A 165 0.82 29.63 0.01
CA PRO A 165 -0.13 29.02 0.95
C PRO A 165 0.60 28.52 2.20
N VAL A 166 0.12 28.96 3.35
CA VAL A 166 0.61 28.54 4.68
C VAL A 166 -0.58 27.96 5.45
N PHE A 167 -0.41 26.75 5.95
CA PHE A 167 -1.46 26.09 6.70
C PHE A 167 -1.47 26.54 8.18
N PHE A 168 -2.61 27.04 8.65
CA PHE A 168 -2.87 27.32 10.05
C PHE A 168 -4.08 26.49 10.53
N SER A 169 -3.91 25.73 11.59
CA SER A 169 -4.99 24.90 12.17
C SER A 169 -6.22 25.70 12.59
N LYS A 170 -6.02 26.97 12.98
CA LYS A 170 -7.09 27.90 13.35
C LYS A 170 -8.02 28.26 12.20
N ASN A 171 -7.53 28.28 10.96
CA ASN A 171 -8.34 28.63 9.79
C ASN A 171 -9.42 27.59 9.46
N ILE A 172 -9.25 26.36 9.92
CA ILE A 172 -10.16 25.24 9.64
C ILE A 172 -10.92 24.75 10.88
N ASP A 173 -10.88 25.51 11.99
CA ASP A 173 -11.57 25.16 13.25
C ASP A 173 -11.26 23.75 13.76
N LEU A 174 -9.99 23.37 13.71
CA LEU A 174 -9.54 22.11 14.29
C LEU A 174 -9.63 22.19 15.82
N LYS A 175 -10.59 21.45 16.39
CA LYS A 175 -10.77 21.36 17.85
C LYS A 175 -9.67 20.58 18.56
N GLN A 176 -8.86 19.81 17.82
CA GLN A 176 -7.78 19.01 18.37
C GLN A 176 -6.45 19.77 18.26
N LYS A 177 -5.69 19.79 19.36
CA LYS A 177 -4.29 20.25 19.31
C LYS A 177 -3.51 19.30 18.40
N THR A 178 -2.89 19.86 17.38
CA THR A 178 -1.98 19.13 16.49
C THR A 178 -0.56 19.29 17.02
N ASP A 179 0.24 18.22 16.96
CA ASP A 179 1.62 18.20 17.48
C ASP A 179 2.57 19.13 16.69
N TYR A 180 2.22 19.48 15.45
CA TYR A 180 3.09 20.22 14.52
C TYR A 180 2.46 21.47 13.88
N TRP A 181 1.15 21.66 14.02
CA TRP A 181 0.42 22.71 13.33
C TRP A 181 -0.41 23.52 14.31
N ASN A 182 0.13 24.60 14.81
CA ASN A 182 -0.55 25.56 15.69
C ASN A 182 -1.11 26.74 14.91
#